data_68d0c36760af5bf0e5b1bed556299054
#
_entry.id   68d0c36760af5bf0e5b1bed556299054
#
_cell.length_a   1.000
_cell.length_b   1.000
_cell.length_c   1.000
_cell.angle_alpha   90.00
_cell.angle_beta   90.00
_cell.angle_gamma   90.00
#
_symmetry.space_group_name_H-M   'P 1'
#
loop_
_entity.id
_entity.type
_entity.pdbx_description
1 polymer ?
#
loop_
_entity_poly.entity_id
_entity_poly.type
_entity_poly.pdbx_seq_one_letter_code
_entity_poly.pdbx_strand_id
1 'polypeptide(L)'
;MDTRKIIARNINKLLQENNLTQKELARKVKCAESTISYLRKGERTPSMEMVDRVATSLGVSRAELITDQNEEGHPKPSNLIPMPEMVRLPVVGKIACGTPILAQENIEAFYQAPKEWRANMYLTCQGDSMEPLIKNGDMVAIREQQDAETDEIVAIMELDSSDGFATLKKLKKRPDRVELWPLNPDYEPIVYLKEEINNLRIIGLAVGVIRRLHE
;
A
#
# COMPACT_ATOMS: atom_id res chain seq x y z
N MET A 1 -29.28 23.60 2.18
CA MET A 1 -29.76 23.73 0.80
C MET A 1 -31.08 22.94 0.63
N ASP A 2 -32.03 23.34 -0.23
CA ASP A 2 -33.29 22.62 -0.38
C ASP A 2 -33.08 21.32 -1.17
N THR A 3 -33.42 20.18 -0.56
CA THR A 3 -33.25 18.84 -1.14
C THR A 3 -33.90 18.72 -2.53
N ARG A 4 -34.98 19.43 -2.79
CA ARG A 4 -35.65 19.45 -4.10
C ARG A 4 -34.74 20.00 -5.19
N LYS A 5 -33.98 21.07 -4.89
CA LYS A 5 -33.06 21.71 -5.83
C LYS A 5 -31.84 20.83 -6.10
N ILE A 6 -31.37 20.08 -5.07
CA ILE A 6 -30.29 19.12 -5.21
C ILE A 6 -30.69 18.00 -6.18
N ILE A 7 -31.86 17.37 -5.93
CA ILE A 7 -32.40 16.30 -6.78
C ILE A 7 -32.57 16.79 -8.22
N ALA A 8 -33.19 18.00 -8.40
CA ALA A 8 -33.39 18.57 -9.72
C ALA A 8 -32.06 18.75 -10.49
N ARG A 9 -31.03 19.27 -9.85
CA ARG A 9 -29.74 19.46 -10.45
C ARG A 9 -29.07 18.12 -10.83
N ASN A 10 -29.11 17.15 -9.93
CA ASN A 10 -28.51 15.84 -10.17
C ASN A 10 -29.24 15.09 -11.30
N ILE A 11 -30.58 15.14 -11.37
CA ILE A 11 -31.32 14.58 -12.49
C ILE A 11 -30.95 15.26 -13.82
N ASN A 12 -30.84 16.58 -13.86
CA ASN A 12 -30.46 17.29 -15.08
C ASN A 12 -29.04 16.91 -15.56
N LYS A 13 -28.07 16.82 -14.62
CA LYS A 13 -26.71 16.37 -14.90
C LYS A 13 -26.69 14.95 -15.47
N LEU A 14 -27.32 14.01 -14.79
CA LEU A 14 -27.36 12.59 -15.19
C LEU A 14 -28.08 12.37 -16.52
N LEU A 15 -29.10 13.15 -16.84
CA LEU A 15 -29.76 13.10 -18.17
C LEU A 15 -28.80 13.52 -19.27
N GLN A 16 -27.97 14.56 -19.05
CA GLN A 16 -26.98 15.01 -20.02
C GLN A 16 -25.85 13.96 -20.19
N GLU A 17 -25.33 13.43 -19.08
CA GLU A 17 -24.26 12.42 -19.09
C GLU A 17 -24.66 11.13 -19.79
N ASN A 18 -25.92 10.72 -19.62
CA ASN A 18 -26.46 9.50 -20.25
C ASN A 18 -27.12 9.73 -21.61
N ASN A 19 -27.10 10.96 -22.14
CA ASN A 19 -27.78 11.35 -23.38
C ASN A 19 -29.27 10.95 -23.40
N LEU A 20 -29.94 11.04 -22.25
CA LEU A 20 -31.37 10.68 -22.09
C LEU A 20 -32.24 11.91 -22.12
N THR A 21 -33.38 11.78 -22.82
CA THR A 21 -34.43 12.80 -22.82
C THR A 21 -35.36 12.63 -21.62
N GLN A 22 -36.05 13.72 -21.24
CA GLN A 22 -37.07 13.70 -20.20
C GLN A 22 -38.15 12.65 -20.47
N LYS A 23 -38.57 12.49 -21.74
CA LYS A 23 -39.59 11.54 -22.18
C LYS A 23 -39.15 10.10 -22.01
N GLU A 24 -37.88 9.81 -22.30
CA GLU A 24 -37.28 8.49 -22.12
C GLU A 24 -37.13 8.13 -20.65
N LEU A 25 -36.74 9.08 -19.80
CA LEU A 25 -36.70 8.85 -18.36
C LEU A 25 -38.08 8.60 -17.81
N ALA A 26 -39.09 9.38 -18.20
CA ALA A 26 -40.51 9.19 -17.78
C ALA A 26 -41.02 7.77 -18.13
N ARG A 27 -40.67 7.28 -19.33
CA ARG A 27 -41.02 5.92 -19.77
C ARG A 27 -40.32 4.83 -18.96
N LYS A 28 -38.99 4.99 -18.68
CA LYS A 28 -38.27 4.05 -17.85
C LYS A 28 -38.76 3.99 -16.41
N VAL A 29 -39.09 5.14 -15.83
CA VAL A 29 -39.64 5.28 -14.47
C VAL A 29 -41.12 4.93 -14.38
N LYS A 30 -41.80 4.72 -15.53
CA LYS A 30 -43.26 4.45 -15.62
C LYS A 30 -44.09 5.55 -14.95
N CYS A 31 -43.85 6.80 -15.30
CA CYS A 31 -44.65 7.95 -14.81
C CYS A 31 -44.96 8.94 -15.93
N ALA A 32 -45.83 9.91 -15.65
CA ALA A 32 -46.13 10.96 -16.60
C ALA A 32 -44.90 11.86 -16.85
N GLU A 33 -44.73 12.34 -18.08
CA GLU A 33 -43.61 13.23 -18.45
C GLU A 33 -43.63 14.54 -17.64
N SER A 34 -44.83 15.04 -17.32
CA SER A 34 -45.03 16.20 -16.43
C SER A 34 -44.42 15.99 -15.04
N THR A 35 -44.46 14.76 -14.52
CA THR A 35 -43.85 14.43 -13.21
C THR A 35 -42.34 14.63 -13.26
N ILE A 36 -41.64 14.13 -14.29
CA ILE A 36 -40.20 14.34 -14.47
C ILE A 36 -39.89 15.82 -14.68
N SER A 37 -40.73 16.55 -15.40
CA SER A 37 -40.62 18.01 -15.58
C SER A 37 -40.59 18.76 -14.24
N TYR A 38 -41.58 18.46 -13.36
CA TYR A 38 -41.62 19.07 -12.01
C TYR A 38 -40.40 18.72 -11.15
N LEU A 39 -39.89 17.47 -11.23
CA LEU A 39 -38.69 17.07 -10.52
C LEU A 39 -37.45 17.80 -11.02
N ARG A 40 -37.29 17.94 -12.33
CA ARG A 40 -36.17 18.67 -12.96
C ARG A 40 -36.16 20.17 -12.64
N LYS A 41 -37.33 20.77 -12.41
CA LYS A 41 -37.45 22.17 -12.00
C LYS A 41 -37.33 22.36 -10.48
N GLY A 42 -37.34 21.28 -9.69
CA GLY A 42 -37.33 21.35 -8.24
C GLY A 42 -38.65 21.90 -7.64
N GLU A 43 -39.75 21.82 -8.38
CA GLU A 43 -41.06 22.33 -7.99
C GLU A 43 -41.81 21.38 -7.06
N ARG A 44 -41.44 20.08 -7.06
CA ARG A 44 -42.03 19.06 -6.19
C ARG A 44 -40.96 18.24 -5.49
N THR A 45 -41.26 17.86 -4.23
CA THR A 45 -40.46 16.85 -3.50
C THR A 45 -40.92 15.47 -3.95
N PRO A 46 -40.02 14.62 -4.53
CA PRO A 46 -40.39 13.26 -4.88
C PRO A 46 -40.58 12.41 -3.61
N SER A 47 -41.44 11.40 -3.68
CA SER A 47 -41.48 10.35 -2.68
C SER A 47 -40.19 9.52 -2.74
N MET A 48 -39.80 8.84 -1.63
CA MET A 48 -38.60 7.98 -1.60
C MET A 48 -38.68 6.87 -2.67
N GLU A 49 -39.88 6.31 -2.90
CA GLU A 49 -40.10 5.34 -3.97
C GLU A 49 -39.79 5.93 -5.37
N MET A 50 -40.20 7.18 -5.61
CA MET A 50 -39.91 7.88 -6.87
C MET A 50 -38.37 8.13 -7.01
N VAL A 51 -37.71 8.51 -5.92
CA VAL A 51 -36.26 8.67 -5.90
C VAL A 51 -35.55 7.35 -6.27
N ASP A 52 -35.98 6.22 -5.70
CA ASP A 52 -35.44 4.91 -6.00
C ASP A 52 -35.61 4.52 -7.46
N ARG A 53 -36.82 4.74 -8.01
CA ARG A 53 -37.11 4.41 -9.41
C ARG A 53 -36.30 5.26 -10.38
N VAL A 54 -36.12 6.54 -10.09
CA VAL A 54 -35.30 7.45 -10.89
C VAL A 54 -33.81 7.06 -10.78
N ALA A 55 -33.29 6.83 -9.58
CA ALA A 55 -31.92 6.42 -9.36
C ALA A 55 -31.55 5.11 -10.11
N THR A 56 -32.39 4.08 -9.95
CA THR A 56 -32.25 2.80 -10.67
C THR A 56 -32.30 3.00 -12.19
N SER A 57 -33.17 3.86 -12.69
CA SER A 57 -33.34 4.11 -14.14
C SER A 57 -32.14 4.87 -14.74
N LEU A 58 -31.42 5.64 -13.92
CA LEU A 58 -30.23 6.40 -14.30
C LEU A 58 -28.92 5.64 -13.97
N GLY A 59 -29.00 4.47 -13.32
CA GLY A 59 -27.83 3.64 -12.98
C GLY A 59 -27.00 4.18 -11.83
N VAL A 60 -27.60 4.97 -10.92
CA VAL A 60 -26.94 5.57 -9.76
C VAL A 60 -27.56 5.11 -8.45
N SER A 61 -26.85 5.29 -7.33
CA SER A 61 -27.41 5.05 -6.01
C SER A 61 -28.40 6.15 -5.60
N ARG A 62 -29.31 5.84 -4.68
CA ARG A 62 -30.19 6.83 -4.05
C ARG A 62 -29.38 7.99 -3.45
N ALA A 63 -28.28 7.67 -2.78
CA ALA A 63 -27.42 8.65 -2.14
C ALA A 63 -26.87 9.67 -3.16
N GLU A 64 -26.41 9.21 -4.32
CA GLU A 64 -25.91 10.09 -5.38
C GLU A 64 -26.99 11.03 -5.92
N LEU A 65 -28.25 10.59 -5.93
CA LEU A 65 -29.34 11.44 -6.42
C LEU A 65 -29.75 12.53 -5.43
N ILE A 66 -29.68 12.26 -4.11
CA ILE A 66 -30.13 13.19 -3.05
C ILE A 66 -29.01 14.02 -2.44
N THR A 67 -27.74 13.68 -2.65
CA THR A 67 -26.59 14.40 -2.10
C THR A 67 -26.14 15.50 -3.06
N ASP A 68 -25.73 16.62 -2.51
CA ASP A 68 -25.16 17.72 -3.29
C ASP A 68 -23.76 17.37 -3.79
N GLN A 69 -23.65 16.91 -5.03
CA GLN A 69 -22.37 16.57 -5.67
C GLN A 69 -21.51 17.81 -6.05
N ASN A 70 -22.07 19.04 -5.93
CA ASN A 70 -21.30 20.28 -6.12
C ASN A 70 -20.75 20.84 -4.82
N GLU A 71 -21.04 20.20 -3.69
CA GLU A 71 -20.10 20.32 -2.59
C GLU A 71 -18.86 19.52 -3.00
N GLU A 72 -17.96 20.16 -3.71
CA GLU A 72 -16.51 19.95 -3.60
C GLU A 72 -16.13 20.16 -2.14
N GLY A 73 -16.59 19.25 -1.30
CA GLY A 73 -16.56 19.38 0.14
C GLY A 73 -17.56 18.48 0.80
N HIS A 74 -17.66 17.18 0.38
CA HIS A 74 -17.64 16.22 1.47
C HIS A 74 -16.32 16.57 2.18
N PRO A 75 -16.33 16.98 3.45
CA PRO A 75 -15.11 16.95 4.21
C PRO A 75 -14.64 15.51 4.03
N LYS A 76 -13.69 15.30 3.11
CA LYS A 76 -12.84 14.10 3.17
C LYS A 76 -12.42 14.13 4.62
N PRO A 77 -12.81 13.16 5.46
CA PRO A 77 -12.42 13.24 6.85
C PRO A 77 -10.96 13.61 6.80
N SER A 78 -10.59 14.72 7.41
CA SER A 78 -9.23 15.30 7.32
C SER A 78 -8.17 14.33 7.86
N ASN A 79 -8.61 13.20 8.37
CA ASN A 79 -7.86 12.06 8.87
C ASN A 79 -7.81 10.86 7.90
N LEU A 80 -8.37 10.93 6.68
CA LEU A 80 -8.11 9.92 5.66
C LEU A 80 -6.70 10.14 5.11
N ILE A 81 -5.76 9.37 5.64
CA ILE A 81 -4.45 9.19 5.02
C ILE A 81 -4.71 8.38 3.75
N PRO A 82 -4.34 8.88 2.56
CA PRO A 82 -4.44 8.10 1.33
C PRO A 82 -3.70 6.78 1.53
N MET A 83 -4.33 5.69 1.18
CA MET A 83 -3.66 4.39 1.23
C MET A 83 -2.46 4.42 0.27
N PRO A 84 -1.25 4.08 0.73
CA PRO A 84 -0.08 4.10 -0.14
C PRO A 84 -0.26 3.11 -1.29
N GLU A 85 0.31 3.42 -2.44
CA GLU A 85 0.38 2.48 -3.54
C GLU A 85 1.18 1.26 -3.09
N MET A 86 0.61 0.06 -3.25
CA MET A 86 1.21 -1.20 -2.80
C MET A 86 1.82 -1.95 -3.98
N VAL A 87 2.98 -2.55 -3.76
CA VAL A 87 3.66 -3.45 -4.70
C VAL A 87 3.81 -4.84 -4.09
N ARG A 88 3.83 -5.87 -4.93
CA ARG A 88 3.99 -7.25 -4.48
C ARG A 88 5.47 -7.63 -4.55
N LEU A 89 6.06 -7.99 -3.41
CA LEU A 89 7.47 -8.36 -3.27
C LEU A 89 7.62 -9.83 -2.88
N PRO A 90 8.67 -10.52 -3.38
CA PRO A 90 9.00 -11.88 -2.95
C PRO A 90 9.56 -11.87 -1.53
N VAL A 91 9.24 -12.91 -0.77
CA VAL A 91 9.91 -13.28 0.47
C VAL A 91 11.00 -14.28 0.11
N VAL A 92 12.24 -13.91 0.37
CA VAL A 92 13.40 -14.74 0.13
C VAL A 92 13.82 -15.39 1.45
N GLY A 93 13.86 -16.70 1.47
CA GLY A 93 14.31 -17.46 2.61
C GLY A 93 15.83 -17.64 2.60
N LYS A 94 16.29 -18.82 2.22
CA LYS A 94 17.69 -19.15 2.14
C LYS A 94 18.30 -18.68 0.82
N ILE A 95 19.43 -17.99 0.87
CA ILE A 95 20.16 -17.54 -0.33
C ILE A 95 21.30 -18.52 -0.59
N ALA A 96 21.18 -19.32 -1.65
CA ALA A 96 22.25 -20.25 -2.02
C ALA A 96 23.44 -19.50 -2.64
N CYS A 97 24.67 -19.84 -2.20
CA CYS A 97 25.88 -19.28 -2.78
C CYS A 97 25.97 -19.58 -4.27
N GLY A 98 26.23 -18.56 -5.08
CA GLY A 98 26.39 -18.68 -6.53
C GLY A 98 25.10 -18.59 -7.35
N THR A 99 23.92 -18.56 -6.73
CA THR A 99 22.65 -18.32 -7.42
C THR A 99 22.19 -16.86 -7.26
N PRO A 100 21.41 -16.31 -8.22
CA PRO A 100 20.81 -15.00 -8.03
C PRO A 100 19.88 -15.01 -6.80
N ILE A 101 19.91 -13.95 -6.00
CA ILE A 101 19.09 -13.82 -4.78
C ILE A 101 17.60 -14.04 -5.06
N LEU A 102 17.11 -13.53 -6.18
CA LEU A 102 15.71 -13.67 -6.62
C LEU A 102 15.50 -14.91 -7.52
N ALA A 103 16.36 -15.93 -7.44
CA ALA A 103 16.09 -17.19 -8.11
C ALA A 103 14.80 -17.80 -7.56
N GLN A 104 14.03 -18.44 -8.41
CA GLN A 104 12.70 -18.98 -8.08
C GLN A 104 12.75 -19.99 -6.92
N GLU A 105 13.84 -20.71 -6.78
CA GLU A 105 14.11 -21.67 -5.70
C GLU A 105 14.28 -21.03 -4.32
N ASN A 106 14.63 -19.73 -4.26
CA ASN A 106 14.82 -18.98 -3.02
C ASN A 106 13.53 -18.27 -2.56
N ILE A 107 12.47 -18.24 -3.39
CA ILE A 107 11.23 -17.51 -3.10
C ILE A 107 10.25 -18.42 -2.38
N GLU A 108 9.92 -18.08 -1.14
CA GLU A 108 8.99 -18.83 -0.30
C GLU A 108 7.54 -18.34 -0.42
N ALA A 109 7.36 -17.03 -0.58
CA ALA A 109 6.05 -16.39 -0.60
C ALA A 109 6.12 -15.01 -1.27
N PHE A 110 4.95 -14.33 -1.36
CA PHE A 110 4.86 -12.95 -1.80
C PHE A 110 3.99 -12.15 -0.83
N TYR A 111 4.46 -10.96 -0.45
CA TYR A 111 3.72 -10.01 0.37
C TYR A 111 3.68 -8.63 -0.26
N GLN A 112 2.69 -7.83 0.16
CA GLN A 112 2.57 -6.44 -0.28
C GLN A 112 3.45 -5.52 0.56
N ALA A 113 4.07 -4.53 -0.09
CA ALA A 113 4.83 -3.46 0.53
C ALA A 113 4.37 -2.10 0.01
N PRO A 114 4.46 -1.03 0.81
CA PRO A 114 4.33 0.33 0.29
C PRO A 114 5.37 0.60 -0.79
N LYS A 115 4.95 1.09 -1.96
CA LYS A 115 5.84 1.41 -3.09
C LYS A 115 6.91 2.45 -2.70
N GLU A 116 6.58 3.34 -1.78
CA GLU A 116 7.48 4.37 -1.25
C GLU A 116 8.72 3.80 -0.55
N TRP A 117 8.66 2.57 -0.03
CA TRP A 117 9.82 1.89 0.55
C TRP A 117 10.88 1.56 -0.49
N ARG A 118 10.51 1.50 -1.78
CA ARG A 118 11.39 1.12 -2.87
C ARG A 118 12.13 -0.20 -2.62
N ALA A 119 11.49 -1.07 -1.85
CA ALA A 119 12.03 -2.39 -1.55
C ALA A 119 11.88 -3.33 -2.74
N ASN A 120 12.77 -4.32 -2.83
CA ASN A 120 12.81 -5.31 -3.89
C ASN A 120 12.39 -6.70 -3.40
N MET A 121 12.58 -6.97 -2.10
CA MET A 121 12.30 -8.26 -1.49
C MET A 121 12.06 -8.13 0.01
N TYR A 122 11.57 -9.22 0.61
CA TYR A 122 11.58 -9.44 2.06
C TYR A 122 12.58 -10.53 2.43
N LEU A 123 13.24 -10.36 3.58
CA LEU A 123 13.98 -11.41 4.26
C LEU A 123 13.29 -11.72 5.59
N THR A 124 13.15 -13.00 5.91
CA THR A 124 12.66 -13.41 7.23
C THR A 124 13.77 -13.35 8.26
N CYS A 125 13.60 -12.56 9.31
CA CYS A 125 14.57 -12.45 10.39
C CYS A 125 14.57 -13.72 11.22
N GLN A 126 15.76 -14.28 11.48
CA GLN A 126 15.98 -15.39 12.40
C GLN A 126 16.91 -14.93 13.53
N GLY A 127 16.53 -15.28 14.77
CA GLY A 127 17.28 -14.88 15.97
C GLY A 127 16.86 -13.49 16.49
N ASP A 128 17.53 -13.05 17.52
CA ASP A 128 17.18 -11.88 18.34
C ASP A 128 18.28 -10.80 18.39
N SER A 129 19.35 -10.95 17.62
CA SER A 129 20.47 -10.00 17.62
C SER A 129 20.12 -8.57 17.22
N MET A 130 18.94 -8.36 16.60
CA MET A 130 18.45 -7.04 16.19
C MET A 130 17.28 -6.55 17.05
N GLU A 131 16.99 -7.24 18.15
CA GLU A 131 16.01 -6.75 19.14
C GLU A 131 16.50 -5.48 19.84
N PRO A 132 15.58 -4.62 20.27
CA PRO A 132 14.12 -4.77 20.26
C PRO A 132 13.46 -4.34 18.93
N LEU A 133 14.21 -3.77 17.99
CA LEU A 133 13.67 -3.17 16.77
C LEU A 133 13.13 -4.23 15.80
N ILE A 134 13.95 -5.23 15.48
CA ILE A 134 13.60 -6.35 14.60
C ILE A 134 13.66 -7.62 15.42
N LYS A 135 12.55 -8.39 15.42
CA LYS A 135 12.39 -9.60 16.22
C LYS A 135 12.45 -10.85 15.36
N ASN A 136 12.68 -11.97 16.01
CA ASN A 136 12.58 -13.28 15.36
C ASN A 136 11.22 -13.46 14.68
N GLY A 137 11.22 -13.90 13.41
CA GLY A 137 10.02 -14.07 12.59
C GLY A 137 9.53 -12.81 11.87
N ASP A 138 10.12 -11.66 12.09
CA ASP A 138 9.79 -10.44 11.32
C ASP A 138 10.18 -10.61 9.85
N MET A 139 9.35 -10.08 8.95
CA MET A 139 9.69 -9.91 7.55
C MET A 139 10.26 -8.50 7.34
N VAL A 140 11.52 -8.41 6.97
CA VAL A 140 12.24 -7.16 6.76
C VAL A 140 12.28 -6.84 5.27
N ALA A 141 11.72 -5.70 4.90
CA ALA A 141 11.75 -5.20 3.52
C ALA A 141 13.15 -4.66 3.20
N ILE A 142 13.74 -5.17 2.14
CA ILE A 142 15.09 -4.84 1.71
C ILE A 142 15.05 -4.07 0.39
N ARG A 143 15.67 -2.91 0.37
CA ARG A 143 16.00 -2.18 -0.84
C ARG A 143 17.38 -2.60 -1.32
N GLU A 144 17.42 -3.29 -2.45
CA GLU A 144 18.67 -3.81 -3.02
C GLU A 144 19.64 -2.68 -3.37
N GLN A 145 20.84 -2.75 -2.81
CA GLN A 145 21.97 -1.87 -3.15
C GLN A 145 23.28 -2.50 -2.68
N GLN A 146 24.37 -2.18 -3.37
CA GLN A 146 25.68 -2.78 -3.11
C GLN A 146 26.51 -2.03 -2.07
N ASP A 147 26.07 -0.87 -1.64
CA ASP A 147 26.75 -0.04 -0.65
C ASP A 147 25.72 0.57 0.33
N ALA A 148 26.21 0.98 1.50
CA ALA A 148 25.40 1.57 2.55
C ALA A 148 26.24 2.55 3.38
N GLU A 149 25.57 3.50 4.02
CA GLU A 149 26.24 4.46 4.90
C GLU A 149 26.40 3.90 6.32
N THR A 150 27.32 4.52 7.07
CA THR A 150 27.48 4.20 8.50
C THR A 150 26.18 4.45 9.25
N ASP A 151 25.87 3.55 10.20
CA ASP A 151 24.66 3.53 11.02
C ASP A 151 23.37 3.06 10.32
N GLU A 152 23.42 2.67 9.06
CA GLU A 152 22.31 2.00 8.38
C GLU A 152 22.19 0.52 8.79
N ILE A 153 20.96 -0.01 8.79
CA ILE A 153 20.71 -1.45 8.99
C ILE A 153 20.75 -2.11 7.62
N VAL A 154 21.65 -3.06 7.46
CA VAL A 154 21.90 -3.75 6.20
C VAL A 154 21.62 -5.24 6.31
N ALA A 155 21.14 -5.81 5.21
CA ALA A 155 21.24 -7.24 4.96
C ALA A 155 22.59 -7.49 4.30
N ILE A 156 23.41 -8.34 4.93
CA ILE A 156 24.75 -8.64 4.49
C ILE A 156 24.98 -10.15 4.51
N MET A 157 25.78 -10.66 3.58
CA MET A 157 26.11 -12.06 3.46
C MET A 157 27.63 -12.22 3.48
N GLU A 158 28.11 -13.22 4.19
CA GLU A 158 29.50 -13.67 4.13
C GLU A 158 29.65 -14.68 2.98
N LEU A 159 30.55 -14.39 2.05
CA LEU A 159 30.75 -15.24 0.85
C LEU A 159 31.33 -16.61 1.19
N ASP A 160 32.13 -16.70 2.26
CA ASP A 160 32.75 -17.94 2.72
C ASP A 160 31.85 -18.75 3.68
N SER A 161 30.68 -18.23 4.02
CA SER A 161 29.73 -18.94 4.87
C SER A 161 29.02 -20.06 4.10
N SER A 162 29.11 -21.29 4.63
CA SER A 162 28.43 -22.46 4.07
C SER A 162 26.90 -22.38 4.23
N ASP A 163 26.39 -21.51 5.09
CA ASP A 163 25.00 -21.49 5.52
C ASP A 163 24.10 -20.74 4.54
N GLY A 164 24.67 -19.85 3.71
CA GLY A 164 23.93 -19.11 2.67
C GLY A 164 22.84 -18.18 3.21
N PHE A 165 22.94 -17.77 4.48
CA PHE A 165 22.00 -16.83 5.09
C PHE A 165 22.53 -15.40 5.06
N ALA A 166 21.62 -14.48 4.75
CA ALA A 166 21.86 -13.07 5.00
C ALA A 166 21.67 -12.76 6.49
N THR A 167 22.55 -11.99 7.08
CA THR A 167 22.40 -11.46 8.43
C THR A 167 22.02 -9.99 8.39
N LEU A 168 21.18 -9.56 9.36
CA LEU A 168 20.86 -8.14 9.54
C LEU A 168 21.74 -7.57 10.64
N LYS A 169 22.43 -6.47 10.36
CA LYS A 169 23.27 -5.76 11.31
C LYS A 169 23.26 -4.27 11.01
N LYS A 170 23.60 -3.48 12.01
CA LYS A 170 23.90 -2.06 11.85
C LYS A 170 25.35 -1.91 11.37
N LEU A 171 25.52 -1.32 10.19
CA LEU A 171 26.81 -1.14 9.57
C LEU A 171 27.57 0.04 10.19
N LYS A 172 28.85 -0.15 10.51
CA LYS A 172 29.78 0.94 10.83
C LYS A 172 31.03 0.81 9.98
N LYS A 173 31.24 1.78 9.11
CA LYS A 173 32.45 1.88 8.29
C LYS A 173 33.50 2.72 9.00
N ARG A 174 34.72 2.20 9.02
CA ARG A 174 35.93 2.89 9.49
C ARG A 174 36.96 2.85 8.37
N PRO A 175 38.01 3.70 8.42
CA PRO A 175 39.01 3.73 7.36
C PRO A 175 39.75 2.41 7.15
N ASP A 176 39.87 1.57 8.20
CA ASP A 176 40.67 0.34 8.24
C ASP A 176 39.84 -0.92 8.49
N ARG A 177 38.54 -0.79 8.74
CA ARG A 177 37.68 -1.91 9.10
C ARG A 177 36.19 -1.63 8.85
N VAL A 178 35.42 -2.69 8.79
CA VAL A 178 33.96 -2.69 8.81
C VAL A 178 33.50 -3.41 10.08
N GLU A 179 32.56 -2.80 10.80
CA GLU A 179 31.98 -3.37 12.00
C GLU A 179 30.49 -3.62 11.77
N LEU A 180 30.02 -4.81 12.07
CA LEU A 180 28.61 -5.23 12.01
C LEU A 180 28.05 -5.30 13.42
N TRP A 181 27.28 -4.28 13.79
CA TRP A 181 26.74 -4.12 15.15
C TRP A 181 25.37 -4.75 15.27
N PRO A 182 25.16 -5.64 16.26
CA PRO A 182 23.82 -6.01 16.69
C PRO A 182 23.14 -4.83 17.38
N LEU A 183 21.81 -4.80 17.41
CA LEU A 183 21.05 -3.84 18.23
C LEU A 183 20.81 -4.38 19.64
N ASN A 184 20.78 -5.70 19.80
CA ASN A 184 20.69 -6.36 21.08
C ASN A 184 22.04 -6.32 21.80
N PRO A 185 22.12 -5.70 23.01
CA PRO A 185 23.37 -5.55 23.77
C PRO A 185 23.95 -6.87 24.27
N ASP A 186 23.20 -7.97 24.23
CA ASP A 186 23.66 -9.29 24.61
C ASP A 186 24.64 -9.91 23.58
N TYR A 187 24.80 -9.26 22.44
CA TYR A 187 25.66 -9.70 21.34
C TYR A 187 26.81 -8.73 21.11
N GLU A 188 28.00 -9.27 20.87
CA GLU A 188 29.17 -8.49 20.49
C GLU A 188 29.18 -8.12 19.00
N PRO A 189 29.76 -6.96 18.63
CA PRO A 189 29.96 -6.60 17.22
C PRO A 189 30.93 -7.54 16.52
N ILE A 190 30.69 -7.82 15.25
CA ILE A 190 31.60 -8.55 14.40
C ILE A 190 32.46 -7.53 13.64
N VAL A 191 33.78 -7.68 13.70
CA VAL A 191 34.76 -6.76 13.09
C VAL A 191 35.51 -7.47 11.97
N TYR A 192 35.51 -6.87 10.78
CA TYR A 192 36.22 -7.33 9.59
C TYR A 192 37.31 -6.35 9.24
N LEU A 193 38.55 -6.86 9.11
CA LEU A 193 39.74 -6.07 8.85
C LEU A 193 40.23 -6.29 7.41
N LYS A 194 40.67 -5.22 6.74
CA LYS A 194 41.36 -5.29 5.44
C LYS A 194 40.74 -6.28 4.44
N GLU A 195 41.46 -7.40 4.20
CA GLU A 195 41.10 -8.40 3.19
C GLU A 195 39.82 -9.16 3.53
N GLU A 196 39.50 -9.31 4.82
CA GLU A 196 38.25 -9.95 5.26
C GLU A 196 36.99 -9.19 4.79
N ILE A 197 37.12 -7.87 4.56
CA ILE A 197 36.02 -7.05 4.04
C ILE A 197 35.56 -7.51 2.65
N ASN A 198 36.47 -8.07 1.84
CA ASN A 198 36.20 -8.58 0.52
C ASN A 198 35.25 -9.81 0.53
N ASN A 199 35.15 -10.49 1.69
CA ASN A 199 34.25 -11.62 1.90
C ASN A 199 32.82 -11.19 2.27
N LEU A 200 32.58 -9.87 2.43
CA LEU A 200 31.29 -9.32 2.75
C LEU A 200 30.56 -8.84 1.49
N ARG A 201 29.33 -9.25 1.33
CA ARG A 201 28.44 -8.74 0.29
C ARG A 201 27.23 -8.07 0.90
N ILE A 202 27.10 -6.75 0.72
CA ILE A 202 25.89 -6.03 1.07
C ILE A 202 24.82 -6.41 0.04
N ILE A 203 23.68 -6.92 0.53
CA ILE A 203 22.49 -7.25 -0.27
C ILE A 203 21.63 -6.02 -0.44
N GLY A 204 21.47 -5.23 0.63
CA GLY A 204 20.68 -4.02 0.60
C GLY A 204 20.37 -3.45 1.97
N LEU A 205 19.60 -2.39 1.99
CA LEU A 205 19.14 -1.69 3.20
C LEU A 205 17.81 -2.24 3.70
N ALA A 206 17.69 -2.37 5.02
CA ALA A 206 16.40 -2.59 5.67
C ALA A 206 15.61 -1.27 5.68
N VAL A 207 14.46 -1.24 5.00
CA VAL A 207 13.64 -0.04 4.83
C VAL A 207 12.26 -0.13 5.48
N GLY A 208 11.87 -1.30 5.95
CA GLY A 208 10.61 -1.52 6.65
C GLY A 208 10.52 -2.90 7.26
N VAL A 209 9.57 -3.07 8.18
CA VAL A 209 9.33 -4.34 8.87
C VAL A 209 7.84 -4.66 8.86
N ILE A 210 7.49 -5.90 8.59
CA ILE A 210 6.16 -6.45 8.80
C ILE A 210 6.23 -7.48 9.91
N ARG A 211 5.40 -7.32 10.94
CA ARG A 211 5.28 -8.24 12.07
C ARG A 211 3.86 -8.71 12.23
N ARG A 212 3.68 -10.04 12.36
CA ARG A 212 2.43 -10.62 12.83
C ARG A 212 2.46 -10.63 14.36
N LEU A 213 1.41 -10.13 14.98
CA LEU A 213 1.31 -10.07 16.45
C LEU A 213 0.77 -11.38 17.04
N HIS A 214 0.09 -12.19 16.24
CA HIS A 214 -0.47 -13.49 16.61
C HIS A 214 -0.30 -14.45 15.43
N GLU A 215 0.06 -15.70 15.74
CA GLU A 215 -0.02 -16.83 14.82
C GLU A 215 -1.40 -17.50 14.92
#